data_16b8320acceef4fda4e4a238b4069ecc
#
_entry.id   16b8320acceef4fda4e4a238b4069ecc
#
_cell.length_a   1.000
_cell.length_b   1.000
_cell.length_c   1.000
_cell.angle_alpha   90.00
_cell.angle_beta   90.00
_cell.angle_gamma   90.00
#
_symmetry.space_group_name_H-M   'P 1'
#
loop_
_entity.id
_entity.type
_entity.pdbx_description
1 polymer ?
#
loop_
_entity_poly.entity_id
_entity_poly.type
_entity_poly.pdbx_seq_one_letter_code
_entity_poly.pdbx_strand_id
1 'polypeptide(L)'
;MGKHFALPPAKSRTGRRVLVLVLIAALTVALLVLSGIGRAIAMNILIPLFCPGDDNEDDAQHKIACPRLDIYMLQLAVDTDAKKAAAAAQAIAGRGGAGYVLRDKEEYRVLASGYLTRDEAQSVADKQEEFSPALIMLSSGSLSFSARCTAKQAETLSQACRYYPSLARELLEEAQSLDRRELTAAGIRVKYTYRAVKTQEMISGLEALPASKDNALISELLTLYRNLYIYLNEISEKNDKLGLDFCSEIKYNYIEMAVAYRDMICRLS
;
A
#
# COMPACT_ATOMS: atom_id res chain seq x y z
N MET A 1 76.91 32.57 23.82
CA MET A 1 75.86 32.48 22.79
C MET A 1 75.22 31.11 22.87
N GLY A 2 74.13 30.96 23.64
CA GLY A 2 73.40 29.72 23.81
C GLY A 2 72.18 29.71 22.88
N LYS A 3 72.09 28.74 21.98
CA LYS A 3 70.92 28.54 21.11
C LYS A 3 69.91 27.67 21.85
N HIS A 4 68.78 28.30 22.25
CA HIS A 4 67.63 27.56 22.72
C HIS A 4 66.92 26.86 21.54
N PHE A 5 66.92 25.51 21.56
CA PHE A 5 66.09 24.71 20.67
C PHE A 5 64.69 24.60 21.30
N ALA A 6 63.71 25.23 20.71
CA ALA A 6 62.30 25.02 21.09
C ALA A 6 61.78 23.72 20.45
N LEU A 7 61.29 22.80 21.25
CA LEU A 7 60.62 21.57 20.81
C LEU A 7 59.21 21.90 20.23
N PRO A 8 58.78 21.28 19.13
CA PRO A 8 57.45 21.51 18.56
C PRO A 8 56.34 20.95 19.50
N PRO A 9 55.18 21.60 19.57
CA PRO A 9 54.11 21.19 20.46
C PRO A 9 53.60 19.80 20.06
N ALA A 10 53.42 18.93 21.08
CA ALA A 10 52.91 17.60 20.94
C ALA A 10 51.47 17.64 20.35
N LYS A 11 51.27 17.11 19.13
CA LYS A 11 49.94 16.92 18.54
C LYS A 11 49.05 16.14 19.47
N SER A 12 47.98 16.78 19.95
CA SER A 12 47.06 16.19 20.92
C SER A 12 46.44 14.90 20.37
N ARG A 13 46.76 13.78 21.00
CA ARG A 13 46.18 12.45 20.71
C ARG A 13 44.66 12.43 20.92
N THR A 14 44.10 13.39 21.62
CA THR A 14 42.68 13.53 21.92
C THR A 14 41.84 13.88 20.68
N GLY A 15 42.33 14.80 19.83
CA GLY A 15 41.62 15.19 18.60
C GLY A 15 41.45 14.04 17.58
N ARG A 16 42.47 13.15 17.52
CA ARG A 16 42.41 12.00 16.60
C ARG A 16 41.40 10.92 17.08
N ARG A 17 41.27 10.76 18.40
CA ARG A 17 40.28 9.81 19.00
C ARG A 17 38.85 10.32 18.81
N VAL A 18 38.61 11.62 18.97
CA VAL A 18 37.33 12.25 18.75
C VAL A 18 36.92 12.14 17.25
N LEU A 19 37.86 12.40 16.32
CA LEU A 19 37.61 12.27 14.87
C LEU A 19 37.26 10.82 14.48
N VAL A 20 37.94 9.82 15.04
CA VAL A 20 37.65 8.40 14.78
C VAL A 20 36.27 8.00 15.32
N LEU A 21 35.90 8.47 16.52
CA LEU A 21 34.57 8.22 17.06
C LEU A 21 33.45 8.86 16.24
N VAL A 22 33.65 10.08 15.75
CA VAL A 22 32.68 10.75 14.86
C VAL A 22 32.57 10.03 13.52
N LEU A 23 33.68 9.54 12.95
CA LEU A 23 33.67 8.76 11.71
C LEU A 23 32.97 7.39 11.88
N ILE A 24 33.19 6.70 13.01
CA ILE A 24 32.51 5.43 13.32
C ILE A 24 31.01 5.69 13.50
N ALA A 25 30.62 6.72 14.22
CA ALA A 25 29.22 7.09 14.39
C ALA A 25 28.54 7.43 13.06
N ALA A 26 29.22 8.21 12.18
CA ALA A 26 28.71 8.53 10.85
C ALA A 26 28.58 7.29 9.95
N LEU A 27 29.55 6.36 10.02
CA LEU A 27 29.52 5.11 9.25
C LEU A 27 28.41 4.17 9.75
N THR A 28 28.17 4.11 11.07
CA THR A 28 27.08 3.32 11.66
C THR A 28 25.71 3.86 11.26
N VAL A 29 25.54 5.18 11.27
CA VAL A 29 24.32 5.84 10.80
C VAL A 29 24.10 5.57 9.31
N ALA A 30 25.16 5.67 8.48
CA ALA A 30 25.08 5.37 7.06
C ALA A 30 24.70 3.91 6.76
N LEU A 31 25.27 2.96 7.50
CA LEU A 31 24.94 1.53 7.39
C LEU A 31 23.51 1.22 7.86
N LEU A 32 23.04 1.87 8.93
CA LEU A 32 21.65 1.76 9.39
C LEU A 32 20.66 2.31 8.36
N VAL A 33 20.99 3.43 7.70
CA VAL A 33 20.16 4.01 6.62
C VAL A 33 20.09 3.08 5.41
N LEU A 34 21.21 2.43 5.05
CA LEU A 34 21.28 1.48 3.92
C LEU A 34 20.57 0.14 4.20
N SER A 35 20.46 -0.28 5.47
CA SER A 35 19.82 -1.54 5.85
C SER A 35 18.29 -1.49 6.00
N GLY A 36 17.63 -0.39 5.66
CA GLY A 36 16.18 -0.21 5.80
C GLY A 36 15.69 -0.02 7.25
N ILE A 37 16.36 -0.61 8.23
CA ILE A 37 16.09 -0.43 9.67
C ILE A 37 16.46 1.00 10.11
N GLY A 38 17.51 1.57 9.52
CA GLY A 38 17.95 2.94 9.82
C GLY A 38 16.98 4.03 9.36
N ARG A 39 16.13 3.73 8.37
CA ARG A 39 15.14 4.69 7.89
C ARG A 39 14.02 4.93 8.92
N ALA A 40 13.57 3.87 9.59
CA ALA A 40 12.60 3.97 10.68
C ALA A 40 13.20 4.71 11.91
N ILE A 41 14.47 4.46 12.23
CA ILE A 41 15.18 5.15 13.32
C ILE A 41 15.47 6.61 12.94
N ALA A 42 15.87 6.89 11.71
CA ALA A 42 16.10 8.25 11.24
C ALA A 42 14.81 9.08 11.21
N MET A 43 13.69 8.52 10.74
CA MET A 43 12.41 9.23 10.71
C MET A 43 11.79 9.42 12.10
N ASN A 44 11.90 8.42 12.98
CA ASN A 44 11.22 8.47 14.29
C ASN A 44 12.05 9.09 15.42
N ILE A 45 13.38 9.11 15.31
CA ILE A 45 14.28 9.56 16.37
C ILE A 45 15.13 10.76 15.95
N LEU A 46 15.76 10.72 14.76
CA LEU A 46 16.70 11.75 14.35
C LEU A 46 16.01 12.99 13.78
N ILE A 47 14.95 12.82 12.98
CA ILE A 47 14.22 13.98 12.41
C ILE A 47 13.53 14.81 13.50
N PRO A 48 12.83 14.23 14.50
CA PRO A 48 12.28 15.00 15.62
C PRO A 48 13.35 15.66 16.50
N LEU A 49 14.57 15.10 16.57
CA LEU A 49 15.68 15.65 17.38
C LEU A 49 16.36 16.85 16.71
N PHE A 50 16.40 16.88 15.38
CA PHE A 50 17.04 17.94 14.59
C PHE A 50 16.07 18.94 13.96
N CYS A 51 14.80 18.57 13.87
CA CYS A 51 13.68 19.44 13.54
C CYS A 51 12.69 19.35 14.70
N PRO A 52 12.90 20.10 15.80
CA PRO A 52 11.85 20.25 16.80
C PRO A 52 10.65 20.80 16.03
N GLY A 53 9.57 20.04 15.98
CA GLY A 53 8.32 20.50 15.38
C GLY A 53 7.97 21.80 16.06
N ASP A 54 7.55 22.79 15.29
CA ASP A 54 6.95 23.99 15.86
C ASP A 54 5.69 23.52 16.61
N ASP A 55 5.80 23.36 17.94
CA ASP A 55 4.72 22.96 18.85
C ASP A 55 3.59 24.03 18.92
N ASN A 56 3.64 25.02 18.01
CA ASN A 56 2.70 26.14 17.89
C ASN A 56 1.75 26.03 16.67
N GLU A 57 1.66 24.89 15.97
CA GLU A 57 0.59 24.70 15.01
C GLU A 57 -0.73 24.54 15.78
N ASP A 58 -1.54 25.58 15.79
CA ASP A 58 -2.89 25.56 16.39
C ASP A 58 -3.71 24.44 15.74
N ASP A 59 -4.29 23.57 16.57
CA ASP A 59 -5.27 22.58 16.14
C ASP A 59 -6.46 23.27 15.47
N ALA A 60 -6.59 23.09 14.17
CA ALA A 60 -7.70 23.59 13.38
C ALA A 60 -8.65 22.44 12.95
N GLN A 61 -9.86 22.82 12.58
CA GLN A 61 -10.81 21.86 12.03
C GLN A 61 -10.55 21.66 10.53
N HIS A 62 -10.15 20.45 10.15
CA HIS A 62 -9.87 20.08 8.78
C HIS A 62 -10.91 19.10 8.25
N LYS A 63 -11.35 19.31 7.01
CA LYS A 63 -12.24 18.38 6.31
C LYS A 63 -11.41 17.34 5.57
N ILE A 64 -11.62 16.08 5.89
CA ILE A 64 -10.96 14.92 5.30
C ILE A 64 -11.99 14.09 4.55
N ALA A 65 -11.63 13.58 3.38
CA ALA A 65 -12.52 12.77 2.55
C ALA A 65 -11.82 11.50 2.09
N CYS A 66 -12.52 10.38 2.27
CA CYS A 66 -12.23 9.10 1.63
C CYS A 66 -13.05 9.03 0.32
N PRO A 67 -12.39 9.05 -0.84
CA PRO A 67 -13.08 9.15 -2.13
C PRO A 67 -13.80 7.85 -2.46
N ARG A 68 -14.83 7.96 -3.27
CA ARG A 68 -15.58 6.82 -3.82
C ARG A 68 -14.70 5.99 -4.76
N LEU A 69 -14.81 4.67 -4.65
CA LEU A 69 -14.23 3.70 -5.55
C LEU A 69 -15.36 2.86 -6.17
N ASP A 70 -15.49 2.98 -7.50
CA ASP A 70 -16.44 2.20 -8.28
C ASP A 70 -15.68 1.32 -9.27
N ILE A 71 -16.02 0.03 -9.30
CA ILE A 71 -15.45 -0.97 -10.21
C ILE A 71 -16.57 -1.86 -10.72
N TYR A 72 -16.62 -2.09 -12.03
CA TYR A 72 -17.50 -3.06 -12.66
C TYR A 72 -16.87 -4.42 -12.65
N MET A 73 -17.40 -5.33 -11.84
CA MET A 73 -16.87 -6.69 -11.66
C MET A 73 -17.52 -7.65 -12.63
N LEU A 74 -16.71 -8.46 -13.31
CA LEU A 74 -17.16 -9.58 -14.12
C LEU A 74 -17.36 -10.80 -13.23
N GLN A 75 -18.63 -11.17 -12.99
CA GLN A 75 -19.02 -12.39 -12.29
C GLN A 75 -19.17 -13.50 -13.33
N LEU A 76 -18.54 -14.65 -13.11
CA LEU A 76 -18.62 -15.81 -14.00
C LEU A 76 -19.40 -16.99 -13.38
N ALA A 77 -19.60 -17.00 -12.07
CA ALA A 77 -20.42 -18.01 -11.40
C ALA A 77 -21.12 -17.42 -10.17
N VAL A 78 -22.22 -18.04 -9.78
CA VAL A 78 -22.92 -17.81 -8.52
C VAL A 78 -23.47 -19.15 -8.01
N ASP A 79 -23.32 -19.40 -6.73
CA ASP A 79 -23.88 -20.60 -6.09
C ASP A 79 -24.26 -20.29 -4.62
N THR A 80 -25.18 -21.03 -4.07
CA THR A 80 -25.53 -21.01 -2.64
C THR A 80 -24.63 -21.94 -1.80
N ASP A 81 -23.91 -22.86 -2.45
CA ASP A 81 -22.96 -23.79 -1.84
C ASP A 81 -21.54 -23.24 -1.94
N ALA A 82 -20.93 -22.96 -0.78
CA ALA A 82 -19.57 -22.45 -0.68
C ALA A 82 -18.51 -23.36 -1.34
N LYS A 83 -18.70 -24.70 -1.31
CA LYS A 83 -17.75 -25.65 -1.92
C LYS A 83 -17.80 -25.60 -3.45
N LYS A 84 -19.01 -25.48 -4.01
CA LYS A 84 -19.18 -25.33 -5.46
C LYS A 84 -18.61 -24.00 -5.94
N ALA A 85 -18.88 -22.91 -5.21
CA ALA A 85 -18.30 -21.62 -5.51
C ALA A 85 -16.76 -21.64 -5.45
N ALA A 86 -16.18 -22.31 -4.44
CA ALA A 86 -14.73 -22.47 -4.33
C ALA A 86 -14.14 -23.28 -5.50
N ALA A 87 -14.81 -24.35 -5.94
CA ALA A 87 -14.38 -25.13 -7.10
C ALA A 87 -14.44 -24.29 -8.40
N ALA A 88 -15.49 -23.51 -8.59
CA ALA A 88 -15.60 -22.58 -9.70
C ALA A 88 -14.50 -21.49 -9.65
N ALA A 89 -14.20 -20.98 -8.47
CA ALA A 89 -13.14 -20.01 -8.26
C ALA A 89 -11.77 -20.56 -8.68
N GLN A 90 -11.43 -21.79 -8.29
CA GLN A 90 -10.20 -22.44 -8.71
C GLN A 90 -10.12 -22.65 -10.23
N ALA A 91 -11.22 -23.06 -10.86
CA ALA A 91 -11.27 -23.23 -12.31
C ALA A 91 -11.06 -21.88 -13.05
N ILE A 92 -11.64 -20.79 -12.54
CA ILE A 92 -11.48 -19.43 -13.07
C ILE A 92 -10.05 -18.94 -12.85
N ALA A 93 -9.47 -19.14 -11.66
CA ALA A 93 -8.09 -18.78 -11.36
C ALA A 93 -7.09 -19.52 -12.26
N GLY A 94 -7.28 -20.81 -12.49
CA GLY A 94 -6.44 -21.61 -13.41
C GLY A 94 -6.47 -21.13 -14.87
N ARG A 95 -7.41 -20.27 -15.25
CA ARG A 95 -7.51 -19.60 -16.56
C ARG A 95 -7.04 -18.14 -16.52
N GLY A 96 -6.45 -17.69 -15.41
CA GLY A 96 -5.93 -16.33 -15.23
C GLY A 96 -6.98 -15.29 -14.80
N GLY A 97 -8.19 -15.72 -14.44
CA GLY A 97 -9.17 -14.87 -13.75
C GLY A 97 -8.86 -14.79 -12.25
N ALA A 98 -9.46 -13.86 -11.52
CA ALA A 98 -9.22 -13.68 -10.09
C ALA A 98 -9.65 -14.91 -9.26
N GLY A 99 -10.77 -15.53 -9.58
CA GLY A 99 -11.37 -16.56 -8.72
C GLY A 99 -11.73 -16.04 -7.33
N TYR A 100 -12.04 -14.75 -7.21
CA TYR A 100 -12.42 -14.15 -5.94
C TYR A 100 -13.85 -14.51 -5.58
N VAL A 101 -14.07 -15.07 -4.39
CA VAL A 101 -15.42 -15.44 -3.92
C VAL A 101 -15.96 -14.33 -3.02
N LEU A 102 -16.90 -13.56 -3.56
CA LEU A 102 -17.63 -12.54 -2.82
C LEU A 102 -18.90 -13.16 -2.20
N ARG A 103 -19.01 -13.14 -0.88
CA ARG A 103 -20.25 -13.52 -0.20
C ARG A 103 -21.23 -12.35 -0.22
N ASP A 104 -22.41 -12.56 -0.81
CA ASP A 104 -23.51 -11.60 -0.86
C ASP A 104 -24.78 -12.27 -0.32
N LYS A 105 -25.10 -11.99 0.93
CA LYS A 105 -26.20 -12.64 1.69
C LYS A 105 -26.04 -14.16 1.73
N GLU A 106 -26.89 -14.89 1.01
CA GLU A 106 -26.88 -16.35 0.95
C GLU A 106 -26.17 -16.89 -0.31
N GLU A 107 -25.69 -16.01 -1.18
CA GLU A 107 -25.00 -16.37 -2.41
C GLU A 107 -23.49 -16.15 -2.32
N TYR A 108 -22.77 -17.01 -3.03
CA TYR A 108 -21.33 -16.88 -3.27
C TYR A 108 -21.10 -16.53 -4.74
N ARG A 109 -20.67 -15.30 -5.01
CA ARG A 109 -20.41 -14.79 -6.35
C ARG A 109 -18.94 -14.93 -6.67
N VAL A 110 -18.61 -15.59 -7.78
CA VAL A 110 -17.22 -15.76 -8.21
C VAL A 110 -16.87 -14.70 -9.23
N LEU A 111 -15.95 -13.82 -8.83
CA LEU A 111 -15.49 -12.69 -9.62
C LEU A 111 -14.19 -13.06 -10.34
N ALA A 112 -14.15 -12.78 -11.64
CA ALA A 112 -13.01 -13.08 -12.49
C ALA A 112 -12.10 -11.88 -12.72
N SER A 113 -12.65 -10.68 -12.81
CA SER A 113 -11.94 -9.45 -13.17
C SER A 113 -12.77 -8.23 -12.83
N GLY A 114 -12.15 -7.05 -12.83
CA GLY A 114 -12.80 -5.76 -12.69
C GLY A 114 -12.41 -4.80 -13.81
N TYR A 115 -13.24 -3.77 -14.02
CA TYR A 115 -13.09 -2.75 -15.05
C TYR A 115 -13.52 -1.39 -14.50
N LEU A 116 -12.89 -0.33 -15.00
CA LEU A 116 -13.25 1.04 -14.57
C LEU A 116 -14.52 1.54 -15.29
N THR A 117 -14.82 1.00 -16.47
CA THR A 117 -16.00 1.35 -17.23
C THR A 117 -16.90 0.15 -17.48
N ARG A 118 -18.20 0.42 -17.61
CA ARG A 118 -19.19 -0.63 -17.92
C ARG A 118 -18.97 -1.20 -19.32
N ASP A 119 -18.60 -0.36 -20.26
CA ASP A 119 -18.45 -0.75 -21.67
C ASP A 119 -17.28 -1.72 -21.85
N GLU A 120 -16.15 -1.47 -21.16
CA GLU A 120 -15.02 -2.43 -21.12
C GLU A 120 -15.44 -3.76 -20.52
N ALA A 121 -16.11 -3.73 -19.36
CA ALA A 121 -16.60 -4.93 -18.71
C ALA A 121 -17.58 -5.72 -19.62
N GLN A 122 -18.50 -5.04 -20.29
CA GLN A 122 -19.46 -5.64 -21.20
C GLN A 122 -18.77 -6.26 -22.41
N SER A 123 -17.81 -5.54 -23.02
CA SER A 123 -17.05 -6.05 -24.17
C SER A 123 -16.29 -7.34 -23.87
N VAL A 124 -15.87 -7.54 -22.60
CA VAL A 124 -15.22 -8.80 -22.18
C VAL A 124 -16.26 -9.86 -21.84
N ALA A 125 -17.37 -9.48 -21.20
CA ALA A 125 -18.46 -10.40 -20.90
C ALA A 125 -19.02 -11.05 -22.16
N ASP A 126 -19.26 -10.27 -23.21
CA ASP A 126 -19.80 -10.74 -24.49
C ASP A 126 -18.93 -11.78 -25.22
N LYS A 127 -17.66 -11.88 -24.83
CA LYS A 127 -16.70 -12.85 -25.39
C LYS A 127 -16.59 -14.15 -24.57
N GLN A 128 -17.32 -14.26 -23.45
CA GLN A 128 -17.28 -15.43 -22.56
C GLN A 128 -18.35 -16.44 -22.98
N GLU A 129 -18.03 -17.31 -23.94
CA GLU A 129 -18.99 -18.29 -24.49
C GLU A 129 -19.28 -19.44 -23.51
N GLU A 130 -18.32 -19.80 -22.65
CA GLU A 130 -18.43 -20.95 -21.72
C GLU A 130 -19.16 -20.62 -20.41
N PHE A 131 -19.34 -19.35 -20.10
CA PHE A 131 -19.91 -18.89 -18.83
C PHE A 131 -21.18 -18.07 -19.11
N SER A 132 -22.02 -17.94 -18.10
CA SER A 132 -23.13 -16.98 -18.10
C SER A 132 -22.69 -15.71 -17.34
N PRO A 133 -21.91 -14.83 -17.97
CA PRO A 133 -21.34 -13.69 -17.30
C PRO A 133 -22.40 -12.70 -16.85
N ALA A 134 -22.18 -12.12 -15.67
CA ALA A 134 -22.97 -10.99 -15.19
C ALA A 134 -22.04 -9.85 -14.76
N LEU A 135 -22.50 -8.62 -14.94
CA LEU A 135 -21.78 -7.44 -14.46
C LEU A 135 -22.41 -6.96 -13.16
N ILE A 136 -21.60 -6.84 -12.14
CA ILE A 136 -21.99 -6.23 -10.88
C ILE A 136 -21.12 -5.00 -10.61
N MET A 137 -21.73 -3.93 -10.12
CA MET A 137 -20.99 -2.74 -9.71
C MET A 137 -20.63 -2.84 -8.23
N LEU A 138 -19.34 -2.91 -7.93
CA LEU A 138 -18.82 -2.74 -6.58
C LEU A 138 -18.59 -1.24 -6.37
N SER A 139 -19.36 -0.64 -5.45
CA SER A 139 -19.23 0.76 -5.08
C SER A 139 -18.95 0.89 -3.59
N SER A 140 -17.90 1.62 -3.21
CA SER A 140 -17.58 1.85 -1.80
C SER A 140 -18.43 2.95 -1.15
N GLY A 141 -19.06 3.82 -1.95
CA GLY A 141 -19.52 5.11 -1.46
C GLY A 141 -18.35 6.06 -1.17
N SER A 142 -18.64 7.18 -0.52
CA SER A 142 -17.63 8.14 -0.06
C SER A 142 -17.89 8.50 1.41
N LEU A 143 -16.82 8.73 2.16
CA LEU A 143 -16.88 9.18 3.54
C LEU A 143 -16.22 10.56 3.64
N SER A 144 -16.86 11.50 4.34
CA SER A 144 -16.30 12.82 4.62
C SER A 144 -16.53 13.16 6.08
N PHE A 145 -15.49 13.59 6.77
CA PHE A 145 -15.54 13.90 8.19
C PHE A 145 -14.66 15.13 8.49
N SER A 146 -14.89 15.73 9.66
CA SER A 146 -14.08 16.82 10.16
C SER A 146 -13.22 16.32 11.32
N ALA A 147 -11.91 16.56 11.24
CA ALA A 147 -10.96 16.25 12.29
C ALA A 147 -10.35 17.53 12.85
N ARG A 148 -10.23 17.61 14.17
CA ARG A 148 -9.46 18.66 14.82
C ARG A 148 -8.04 18.17 15.02
N CYS A 149 -7.11 18.74 14.28
CA CYS A 149 -5.71 18.30 14.26
C CYS A 149 -4.84 19.38 13.60
N THR A 150 -3.52 19.21 13.65
CA THR A 150 -2.60 20.08 12.92
C THR A 150 -2.73 19.89 11.40
N ALA A 151 -2.30 20.88 10.62
CA ALA A 151 -2.30 20.82 9.15
C ALA A 151 -1.53 19.61 8.63
N LYS A 152 -0.40 19.26 9.25
CA LYS A 152 0.42 18.08 8.90
C LYS A 152 -0.31 16.76 9.16
N GLN A 153 -1.03 16.64 10.27
CA GLN A 153 -1.82 15.44 10.59
C GLN A 153 -3.00 15.28 9.61
N ALA A 154 -3.68 16.41 9.28
CA ALA A 154 -4.74 16.42 8.29
C ALA A 154 -4.24 15.99 6.89
N GLU A 155 -3.05 16.46 6.49
CA GLU A 155 -2.40 16.07 5.23
C GLU A 155 -2.12 14.57 5.20
N THR A 156 -1.53 14.01 6.27
CA THR A 156 -1.25 12.57 6.41
C THR A 156 -2.52 11.72 6.26
N LEU A 157 -3.59 12.08 6.97
CA LEU A 157 -4.89 11.40 6.86
C LEU A 157 -5.49 11.52 5.46
N SER A 158 -5.43 12.72 4.86
CA SER A 158 -5.95 12.97 3.52
C SER A 158 -5.20 12.16 2.46
N GLN A 159 -3.88 12.08 2.57
CA GLN A 159 -3.05 11.27 1.68
C GLN A 159 -3.39 9.78 1.83
N ALA A 160 -3.50 9.27 3.05
CA ALA A 160 -3.88 7.88 3.29
C ALA A 160 -5.26 7.55 2.72
N CYS A 161 -6.27 8.40 2.96
CA CYS A 161 -7.61 8.19 2.42
C CYS A 161 -7.65 8.15 0.88
N ARG A 162 -6.80 8.93 0.19
CA ARG A 162 -6.77 9.01 -1.28
C ARG A 162 -5.89 7.93 -1.92
N TYR A 163 -4.76 7.60 -1.31
CA TYR A 163 -3.77 6.71 -1.92
C TYR A 163 -4.29 5.29 -2.08
N TYR A 164 -5.00 4.74 -1.09
CA TYR A 164 -5.48 3.35 -1.15
C TYR A 164 -6.42 3.09 -2.34
N PRO A 165 -7.53 3.84 -2.54
CA PRO A 165 -8.41 3.62 -3.68
C PRO A 165 -7.77 4.00 -5.02
N SER A 166 -6.81 4.94 -5.06
CA SER A 166 -6.02 5.24 -6.26
C SER A 166 -5.17 4.04 -6.65
N LEU A 167 -4.48 3.44 -5.69
CA LEU A 167 -3.65 2.27 -5.95
C LEU A 167 -4.48 1.05 -6.41
N ALA A 168 -5.68 0.85 -5.85
CA ALA A 168 -6.57 -0.22 -6.33
C ALA A 168 -6.92 -0.07 -7.81
N ARG A 169 -7.15 1.17 -8.30
CA ARG A 169 -7.36 1.44 -9.74
C ARG A 169 -6.11 1.18 -10.57
N GLU A 170 -4.96 1.63 -10.09
CA GLU A 170 -3.68 1.39 -10.78
C GLU A 170 -3.38 -0.12 -10.93
N LEU A 171 -3.63 -0.92 -9.88
CA LEU A 171 -3.44 -2.38 -9.93
C LEU A 171 -4.43 -3.05 -10.90
N LEU A 172 -5.66 -2.54 -10.99
CA LEU A 172 -6.64 -3.00 -11.97
C LEU A 172 -6.16 -2.72 -13.41
N GLU A 173 -5.69 -1.51 -13.71
CA GLU A 173 -5.15 -1.15 -15.03
C GLU A 173 -3.91 -1.98 -15.38
N GLU A 174 -3.06 -2.27 -14.39
CA GLU A 174 -1.91 -3.15 -14.59
C GLU A 174 -2.31 -4.60 -14.87
N ALA A 175 -3.33 -5.12 -14.17
CA ALA A 175 -3.88 -6.45 -14.47
C ALA A 175 -4.39 -6.54 -15.90
N GLN A 176 -5.06 -5.50 -16.40
CA GLN A 176 -5.50 -5.42 -17.79
C GLN A 176 -4.33 -5.34 -18.77
N SER A 177 -3.28 -4.58 -18.44
CA SER A 177 -2.06 -4.49 -19.25
C SER A 177 -1.29 -5.80 -19.29
N LEU A 178 -1.35 -6.61 -18.22
CA LEU A 178 -0.82 -7.98 -18.21
C LEU A 178 -1.59 -8.90 -19.15
N ASP A 179 -2.93 -8.83 -19.14
CA ASP A 179 -3.77 -9.61 -20.06
C ASP A 179 -3.45 -9.28 -21.53
N ARG A 180 -3.13 -8.02 -21.82
CA ARG A 180 -2.70 -7.57 -23.15
C ARG A 180 -1.22 -7.84 -23.45
N ARG A 181 -0.45 -8.40 -22.50
CA ARG A 181 1.00 -8.66 -22.59
C ARG A 181 1.84 -7.39 -22.82
N GLU A 182 1.39 -6.27 -22.32
CA GLU A 182 2.09 -4.98 -22.40
C GLU A 182 3.13 -4.78 -21.28
N LEU A 183 3.05 -5.59 -20.23
CA LEU A 183 3.94 -5.52 -19.06
C LEU A 183 4.83 -6.76 -18.95
N THR A 184 6.02 -6.55 -18.38
CA THR A 184 6.97 -7.63 -18.05
C THR A 184 7.00 -7.88 -16.54
N ALA A 185 7.39 -9.12 -16.14
CA ALA A 185 7.54 -9.46 -14.73
C ALA A 185 8.54 -8.55 -14.00
N ALA A 186 9.66 -8.24 -14.64
CA ALA A 186 10.67 -7.34 -14.09
C ALA A 186 10.11 -5.92 -13.86
N GLY A 187 9.35 -5.38 -14.82
CA GLY A 187 8.72 -4.07 -14.70
C GLY A 187 7.70 -4.02 -13.56
N ILE A 188 6.92 -5.08 -13.37
CA ILE A 188 5.97 -5.20 -12.27
C ILE A 188 6.70 -5.22 -10.93
N ARG A 189 7.73 -6.05 -10.76
CA ARG A 189 8.48 -6.12 -9.50
C ARG A 189 9.02 -4.77 -9.06
N VAL A 190 9.63 -4.02 -9.95
CA VAL A 190 10.14 -2.68 -9.64
C VAL A 190 9.01 -1.76 -9.13
N LYS A 191 7.86 -1.77 -9.79
CA LYS A 191 6.69 -0.98 -9.37
C LYS A 191 6.18 -1.42 -7.99
N TYR A 192 6.07 -2.73 -7.74
CA TYR A 192 5.56 -3.27 -6.49
C TYR A 192 6.52 -3.02 -5.33
N THR A 193 7.83 -3.16 -5.54
CA THR A 193 8.83 -2.76 -4.54
C THR A 193 8.70 -1.28 -4.16
N TYR A 194 8.57 -0.38 -5.14
CA TYR A 194 8.37 1.04 -4.88
C TYR A 194 7.08 1.31 -4.10
N ARG A 195 5.99 0.65 -4.48
CA ARG A 195 4.69 0.76 -3.79
C ARG A 195 4.73 0.21 -2.38
N ALA A 196 5.46 -0.88 -2.13
CA ALA A 196 5.67 -1.42 -0.79
C ALA A 196 6.37 -0.39 0.11
N VAL A 197 7.42 0.26 -0.38
CA VAL A 197 8.10 1.35 0.37
C VAL A 197 7.12 2.49 0.67
N LYS A 198 6.36 2.95 -0.33
CA LYS A 198 5.37 4.02 -0.13
C LYS A 198 4.25 3.63 0.83
N THR A 199 3.81 2.38 0.78
CA THR A 199 2.80 1.83 1.71
C THR A 199 3.34 1.80 3.14
N GLN A 200 4.61 1.43 3.33
CA GLN A 200 5.26 1.47 4.64
C GLN A 200 5.37 2.91 5.18
N GLU A 201 5.63 3.89 4.31
CA GLU A 201 5.62 5.31 4.68
C GLU A 201 4.23 5.76 5.17
N MET A 202 3.15 5.31 4.50
CA MET A 202 1.77 5.58 4.95
C MET A 202 1.48 4.94 6.31
N ILE A 203 1.88 3.69 6.53
CA ILE A 203 1.73 3.00 7.82
C ILE A 203 2.43 3.80 8.91
N SER A 204 3.70 4.14 8.72
CA SER A 204 4.49 4.90 9.70
C SER A 204 3.88 6.27 10.00
N GLY A 205 3.38 6.96 8.97
CA GLY A 205 2.68 8.25 9.13
C GLY A 205 1.39 8.13 9.94
N LEU A 206 0.58 7.09 9.69
CA LEU A 206 -0.66 6.85 10.45
C LEU A 206 -0.37 6.43 11.90
N GLU A 207 0.65 5.60 12.14
CA GLU A 207 1.06 5.17 13.49
C GLU A 207 1.60 6.32 14.34
N ALA A 208 2.18 7.34 13.71
CA ALA A 208 2.69 8.53 14.39
C ALA A 208 1.59 9.51 14.82
N LEU A 209 0.34 9.32 14.37
CA LEU A 209 -0.77 10.19 14.76
C LEU A 209 -1.15 9.95 16.23
N PRO A 210 -1.39 11.02 17.05
CA PRO A 210 -1.64 10.90 18.49
C PRO A 210 -2.83 10.01 18.86
N ALA A 211 -3.84 9.93 18.00
CA ALA A 211 -5.08 9.15 18.22
C ALA A 211 -5.07 7.80 17.50
N SER A 212 -3.89 7.30 17.07
CA SER A 212 -3.82 6.11 16.19
C SER A 212 -4.43 4.83 16.78
N LYS A 213 -4.44 4.69 18.11
CA LYS A 213 -4.97 3.50 18.79
C LYS A 213 -6.48 3.55 19.05
N ASP A 214 -7.03 4.73 19.21
CA ASP A 214 -8.43 4.91 19.65
C ASP A 214 -9.36 5.41 18.53
N ASN A 215 -8.79 5.78 17.38
CA ASN A 215 -9.55 6.28 16.24
C ASN A 215 -9.90 5.17 15.27
N ALA A 216 -11.20 4.88 15.10
CA ALA A 216 -11.68 3.80 14.25
C ALA A 216 -11.20 3.93 12.79
N LEU A 217 -11.20 5.14 12.21
CA LEU A 217 -10.72 5.35 10.84
C LEU A 217 -9.22 5.02 10.71
N ILE A 218 -8.39 5.49 11.63
CA ILE A 218 -6.95 5.25 11.59
C ILE A 218 -6.67 3.76 11.75
N SER A 219 -7.37 3.07 12.66
CA SER A 219 -7.27 1.63 12.87
C SER A 219 -7.64 0.85 11.61
N GLU A 220 -8.73 1.23 10.95
CA GLU A 220 -9.18 0.61 9.69
C GLU A 220 -8.17 0.85 8.55
N LEU A 221 -7.69 2.09 8.39
CA LEU A 221 -6.67 2.41 7.39
C LEU A 221 -5.38 1.63 7.65
N LEU A 222 -4.91 1.55 8.90
CA LEU A 222 -3.73 0.75 9.26
C LEU A 222 -3.91 -0.72 8.88
N THR A 223 -5.10 -1.29 9.11
CA THR A 223 -5.41 -2.66 8.71
C THR A 223 -5.32 -2.85 7.20
N LEU A 224 -5.94 -1.94 6.43
CA LEU A 224 -5.87 -1.98 4.96
C LEU A 224 -4.43 -1.87 4.45
N TYR A 225 -3.66 -0.93 4.98
CA TYR A 225 -2.28 -0.69 4.55
C TYR A 225 -1.33 -1.82 4.93
N ARG A 226 -1.49 -2.45 6.09
CA ARG A 226 -0.68 -3.60 6.50
C ARG A 226 -0.92 -4.80 5.60
N ASN A 227 -2.17 -5.10 5.28
CA ASN A 227 -2.51 -6.17 4.34
C ASN A 227 -1.94 -5.89 2.95
N LEU A 228 -2.10 -4.65 2.46
CA LEU A 228 -1.52 -4.21 1.20
C LEU A 228 0.01 -4.34 1.17
N TYR A 229 0.69 -3.97 2.26
CA TYR A 229 2.15 -4.07 2.37
C TYR A 229 2.63 -5.52 2.24
N ILE A 230 1.97 -6.45 2.93
CA ILE A 230 2.28 -7.89 2.84
C ILE A 230 2.16 -8.35 1.39
N TYR A 231 1.03 -8.06 0.75
CA TYR A 231 0.78 -8.42 -0.63
C TYR A 231 1.82 -7.85 -1.61
N LEU A 232 2.15 -6.56 -1.51
CA LEU A 232 3.11 -5.93 -2.40
C LEU A 232 4.51 -6.53 -2.27
N ASN A 233 4.92 -6.93 -1.06
CA ASN A 233 6.19 -7.63 -0.85
C ASN A 233 6.16 -9.05 -1.44
N GLU A 234 5.11 -9.82 -1.19
CA GLU A 234 4.98 -11.18 -1.74
C GLU A 234 5.08 -11.18 -3.26
N ILE A 235 4.42 -10.25 -3.94
CA ILE A 235 4.52 -10.12 -5.41
C ILE A 235 5.91 -9.68 -5.84
N SER A 236 6.55 -8.75 -5.10
CA SER A 236 7.88 -8.26 -5.47
C SER A 236 8.98 -9.33 -5.36
N GLU A 237 8.78 -10.33 -4.51
CA GLU A 237 9.72 -11.43 -4.28
C GLU A 237 9.50 -12.64 -5.21
N LYS A 238 8.36 -12.71 -5.92
CA LYS A 238 8.04 -13.83 -6.79
C LYS A 238 8.95 -13.91 -8.02
N ASN A 239 9.22 -15.15 -8.43
CA ASN A 239 10.11 -15.48 -9.55
C ASN A 239 9.60 -15.00 -10.92
N ASP A 240 10.51 -14.87 -11.88
CA ASP A 240 10.44 -14.17 -13.16
C ASP A 240 9.42 -14.68 -14.20
N LYS A 241 8.58 -15.65 -13.87
CA LYS A 241 7.64 -16.20 -14.85
C LYS A 241 6.26 -15.59 -14.68
N LEU A 242 5.87 -14.74 -15.63
CA LEU A 242 4.47 -14.35 -15.81
C LEU A 242 3.69 -15.59 -16.29
N GLY A 243 3.03 -16.26 -15.34
CA GLY A 243 2.08 -17.33 -15.63
C GLY A 243 0.64 -16.87 -15.37
N LEU A 244 -0.32 -17.72 -15.70
CA LEU A 244 -1.73 -17.49 -15.40
C LEU A 244 -1.97 -17.28 -13.90
N ASP A 245 -1.22 -18.01 -13.06
CA ASP A 245 -1.29 -17.87 -11.59
C ASP A 245 -0.92 -16.47 -11.11
N PHE A 246 0.10 -15.85 -11.72
CA PHE A 246 0.51 -14.49 -11.39
C PHE A 246 -0.56 -13.46 -11.80
N CYS A 247 -1.13 -13.60 -12.99
CA CYS A 247 -2.22 -12.74 -13.45
C CYS A 247 -3.47 -12.89 -12.57
N SER A 248 -3.80 -14.12 -12.20
CA SER A 248 -4.92 -14.44 -11.29
C SER A 248 -4.73 -13.76 -9.94
N GLU A 249 -3.54 -13.84 -9.37
CA GLU A 249 -3.22 -13.27 -8.07
C GLU A 249 -3.30 -11.74 -8.04
N ILE A 250 -2.79 -11.05 -9.07
CA ILE A 250 -2.94 -9.60 -9.16
C ILE A 250 -4.41 -9.20 -9.25
N LYS A 251 -5.20 -9.94 -10.03
CA LYS A 251 -6.65 -9.71 -10.14
C LYS A 251 -7.36 -9.97 -8.81
N TYR A 252 -7.02 -11.04 -8.13
CA TYR A 252 -7.56 -11.36 -6.82
C TYR A 252 -7.34 -10.21 -5.84
N ASN A 253 -6.12 -9.71 -5.78
CA ASN A 253 -5.73 -8.71 -4.78
C ASN A 253 -6.35 -7.34 -5.01
N TYR A 254 -6.45 -6.82 -6.24
CA TYR A 254 -7.15 -5.54 -6.41
C TYR A 254 -8.65 -5.64 -6.14
N ILE A 255 -9.27 -6.81 -6.40
CA ILE A 255 -10.67 -7.06 -6.02
C ILE A 255 -10.80 -7.08 -4.50
N GLU A 256 -9.91 -7.80 -3.81
CA GLU A 256 -9.87 -7.83 -2.35
C GLU A 256 -9.69 -6.42 -1.77
N MET A 257 -8.77 -5.62 -2.31
CA MET A 257 -8.59 -4.23 -1.91
C MET A 257 -9.88 -3.41 -2.08
N ALA A 258 -10.56 -3.56 -3.21
CA ALA A 258 -11.80 -2.82 -3.48
C ALA A 258 -12.92 -3.23 -2.52
N VAL A 259 -13.06 -4.52 -2.22
CA VAL A 259 -14.02 -5.06 -1.25
C VAL A 259 -13.69 -4.57 0.16
N ALA A 260 -12.43 -4.68 0.59
CA ALA A 260 -11.99 -4.24 1.90
C ALA A 260 -12.19 -2.72 2.11
N TYR A 261 -11.92 -1.92 1.09
CA TYR A 261 -12.17 -0.48 1.13
C TYR A 261 -13.65 -0.15 1.23
N ARG A 262 -14.51 -0.81 0.43
CA ARG A 262 -15.97 -0.69 0.54
C ARG A 262 -16.45 -1.01 1.95
N ASP A 263 -15.99 -2.13 2.49
CA ASP A 263 -16.41 -2.60 3.80
C ASP A 263 -15.95 -1.67 4.92
N MET A 264 -14.75 -1.07 4.82
CA MET A 264 -14.28 -0.01 5.70
C MET A 264 -15.22 1.19 5.64
N ILE A 265 -15.54 1.71 4.46
CA ILE A 265 -16.45 2.85 4.30
C ILE A 265 -17.82 2.53 4.89
N CYS A 266 -18.38 1.33 4.63
CA CYS A 266 -19.67 0.92 5.19
C CYS A 266 -19.67 0.80 6.72
N ARG A 267 -18.55 0.40 7.35
CA ARG A 267 -18.45 0.34 8.81
C ARG A 267 -18.34 1.70 9.47
N LEU A 268 -17.82 2.70 8.75
CA LEU A 268 -17.57 4.06 9.25
C LEU A 268 -18.67 5.05 8.89
N SER A 269 -19.61 4.69 8.02
CA SER A 269 -20.78 5.50 7.63
C SER A 269 -21.97 5.24 8.56
#